data_105e3cfd68d3f8926ab87c7704d476c4
#
_entry.id   105e3cfd68d3f8926ab87c7704d476c4
#
_cell.length_a   1.000
_cell.length_b   1.000
_cell.length_c   1.000
_cell.angle_alpha   90.00
_cell.angle_beta   90.00
_cell.angle_gamma   90.00
#
_symmetry.space_group_name_H-M   'P 1'
#
loop_
_entity.id
_entity.type
_entity.pdbx_description
1 polymer ?
#
loop_
_entity_poly.entity_id
_entity_poly.type
_entity_poly.pdbx_seq_one_letter_code
_entity_poly.pdbx_strand_id
1 'polypeptide(L)'
;MDTSAVERLVAEAVAELNLQRSADERIDQDPHALLFGPGGSLDSLGLVQLIAEVENAVEDASGQRVNLADEALLDSEENPFTSISALCAYLVRVV
;
A
#
# COMPACT_ATOMS: atom_id res chain seq x y z
N MET A 1 1.14 -15.61 3.31
CA MET A 1 -0.21 -15.35 2.75
C MET A 1 -0.19 -15.60 1.25
N ASP A 2 -1.29 -16.09 0.69
CA ASP A 2 -1.37 -16.24 -0.75
C ASP A 2 -1.68 -14.91 -1.44
N THR A 3 -1.58 -14.88 -2.75
CA THR A 3 -1.79 -13.67 -3.54
C THR A 3 -3.19 -13.09 -3.35
N SER A 4 -4.22 -13.94 -3.32
CA SER A 4 -5.60 -13.47 -3.14
C SER A 4 -5.82 -12.82 -1.79
N ALA A 5 -5.23 -13.39 -0.73
CA ALA A 5 -5.33 -12.82 0.60
C ALA A 5 -4.63 -11.47 0.69
N VAL A 6 -3.45 -11.34 0.08
CA VAL A 6 -2.72 -10.08 0.05
C VAL A 6 -3.48 -9.02 -0.74
N GLU A 7 -4.02 -9.37 -1.90
CA GLU A 7 -4.80 -8.43 -2.71
C GLU A 7 -6.01 -7.91 -1.95
N ARG A 8 -6.72 -8.80 -1.24
CA ARG A 8 -7.86 -8.40 -0.43
C ARG A 8 -7.44 -7.48 0.71
N LEU A 9 -6.36 -7.81 1.40
CA LEU A 9 -5.84 -7.03 2.51
C LEU A 9 -5.48 -5.61 2.06
N VAL A 10 -4.78 -5.48 0.95
CA VAL A 10 -4.38 -4.17 0.41
C VAL A 10 -5.61 -3.39 -0.03
N ALA A 11 -6.57 -4.04 -0.70
CA ALA A 11 -7.80 -3.37 -1.12
C ALA A 11 -8.59 -2.84 0.07
N GLU A 12 -8.67 -3.62 1.15
CA GLU A 12 -9.35 -3.20 2.38
C GLU A 12 -8.62 -2.03 3.06
N ALA A 13 -7.28 -2.06 3.08
CA ALA A 13 -6.50 -0.96 3.64
C ALA A 13 -6.72 0.34 2.86
N VAL A 14 -6.72 0.27 1.54
CA VAL A 14 -6.99 1.43 0.68
C VAL A 14 -8.42 1.94 0.89
N ALA A 15 -9.39 1.04 0.96
CA ALA A 15 -10.79 1.40 1.18
C ALA A 15 -10.97 2.10 2.54
N GLU A 16 -10.34 1.58 3.57
CA GLU A 16 -10.40 2.17 4.92
C GLU A 16 -9.82 3.57 4.92
N LEU A 17 -8.67 3.76 4.27
CA LEU A 17 -8.05 5.06 4.16
C LEU A 17 -8.93 6.04 3.37
N ASN A 18 -9.58 5.56 2.31
CA ASN A 18 -10.47 6.38 1.48
C ASN A 18 -11.70 6.87 2.24
N LEU A 19 -12.13 6.18 3.29
CA LEU A 19 -13.23 6.65 4.14
C LEU A 19 -12.92 7.97 4.83
N GLN A 20 -11.64 8.26 5.02
CA GLN A 20 -11.18 9.47 5.70
C GLN A 20 -10.78 10.57 4.71
N ARG A 21 -10.87 10.30 3.41
CA ARG A 21 -10.44 11.25 2.38
C ARG A 21 -11.65 11.80 1.64
N SER A 22 -11.53 13.05 1.16
CA SER A 22 -12.57 13.64 0.32
C SER A 22 -12.63 12.91 -1.03
N ALA A 23 -13.74 13.08 -1.75
CA ALA A 23 -13.92 12.41 -3.04
C ALA A 23 -12.82 12.76 -4.03
N ASP A 24 -12.30 14.00 -3.97
CA ASP A 24 -11.23 14.47 -4.86
C ASP A 24 -9.86 13.88 -4.52
N GLU A 25 -9.71 13.38 -3.30
CA GLU A 25 -8.43 12.90 -2.79
C GLU A 25 -8.39 11.39 -2.60
N ARG A 26 -9.42 10.67 -3.05
CA ARG A 26 -9.46 9.23 -2.91
C ARG A 26 -8.38 8.56 -3.74
N ILE A 27 -7.82 7.50 -3.17
CA ILE A 27 -6.84 6.67 -3.83
C ILE A 27 -7.55 5.80 -4.87
N ASP A 28 -7.03 5.82 -6.11
CA ASP A 28 -7.55 4.97 -7.18
C ASP A 28 -7.27 3.51 -6.85
N GLN A 29 -8.29 2.67 -6.88
CA GLN A 29 -8.17 1.25 -6.57
C GLN A 29 -7.82 0.39 -7.78
N ASP A 30 -7.59 0.99 -8.94
CA ASP A 30 -7.05 0.27 -10.09
C ASP A 30 -5.65 -0.25 -9.74
N PRO A 31 -5.41 -1.58 -9.83
CA PRO A 31 -4.11 -2.14 -9.43
C PRO A 31 -2.91 -1.57 -10.17
N HIS A 32 -3.12 -1.05 -11.36
CA HIS A 32 -2.04 -0.53 -12.21
C HIS A 32 -1.93 0.98 -12.16
N ALA A 33 -2.82 1.67 -11.44
CA ALA A 33 -2.74 3.12 -11.30
C ALA A 33 -1.54 3.50 -10.42
N LEU A 34 -0.93 4.62 -10.73
CA LEU A 34 0.21 5.12 -9.96
C LEU A 34 -0.26 5.57 -8.58
N LEU A 35 0.34 5.03 -7.53
CA LEU A 35 0.03 5.42 -6.15
C LEU A 35 0.88 6.61 -5.71
N PHE A 36 2.19 6.44 -5.66
CA PHE A 36 3.11 7.44 -5.17
C PHE A 36 4.12 7.80 -6.26
N GLY A 37 4.35 9.09 -6.43
CA GLY A 37 5.23 9.63 -7.43
C GLY A 37 4.53 10.69 -8.26
N PRO A 38 5.20 11.31 -9.25
CA PRO A 38 4.59 12.34 -10.09
C PRO A 38 3.33 11.81 -10.78
N GLY A 39 2.21 12.47 -10.57
CA GLY A 39 0.92 12.03 -11.12
C GLY A 39 0.19 10.97 -10.31
N GLY A 40 0.75 10.51 -9.20
CA GLY A 40 0.11 9.53 -8.33
C GLY A 40 -0.95 10.12 -7.42
N SER A 41 -1.76 9.25 -6.82
CA SER A 41 -2.84 9.65 -5.91
C SER A 41 -2.34 10.11 -4.55
N LEU A 42 -1.13 9.70 -4.15
CA LEU A 42 -0.60 9.94 -2.81
C LEU A 42 0.43 11.05 -2.80
N ASP A 43 0.31 11.96 -1.84
CA ASP A 43 1.40 12.82 -1.42
C ASP A 43 2.20 12.12 -0.30
N SER A 44 3.19 12.82 0.27
CA SER A 44 4.04 12.25 1.32
C SER A 44 3.24 11.85 2.56
N LEU A 45 2.26 12.66 2.96
CA LEU A 45 1.42 12.35 4.11
C LEU A 45 0.53 11.14 3.83
N GLY A 46 -0.07 11.09 2.63
CA GLY A 46 -0.89 9.95 2.22
C GLY A 46 -0.10 8.66 2.18
N LEU A 47 1.16 8.73 1.71
CA LEU A 47 2.05 7.56 1.71
C LEU A 47 2.28 7.04 3.14
N VAL A 48 2.58 7.93 4.09
CA VAL A 48 2.78 7.53 5.49
C VAL A 48 1.52 6.87 6.06
N GLN A 49 0.35 7.42 5.75
CA GLN A 49 -0.92 6.85 6.20
C GLN A 49 -1.17 5.47 5.60
N LEU A 50 -0.88 5.28 4.33
CA LEU A 50 -1.04 3.98 3.67
C LEU A 50 -0.07 2.95 4.24
N ILE A 51 1.18 3.34 4.47
CA ILE A 51 2.18 2.47 5.10
C ILE A 51 1.64 1.95 6.44
N ALA A 52 1.15 2.86 7.29
CA ALA A 52 0.64 2.48 8.61
C ALA A 52 -0.55 1.52 8.50
N GLU A 53 -1.48 1.80 7.61
CA GLU A 53 -2.66 0.95 7.41
C GLU A 53 -2.28 -0.44 6.94
N VAL A 54 -1.39 -0.54 5.97
CA VAL A 54 -0.97 -1.83 5.43
C VAL A 54 -0.16 -2.62 6.46
N GLU A 55 0.75 -1.97 7.17
CA GLU A 55 1.52 -2.64 8.22
C GLU A 55 0.62 -3.20 9.31
N ASN A 56 -0.36 -2.43 9.76
CA ASN A 56 -1.32 -2.89 10.76
C ASN A 56 -2.17 -4.05 10.25
N ALA A 57 -2.64 -3.96 9.00
CA ALA A 57 -3.47 -5.00 8.40
C ALA A 57 -2.70 -6.31 8.24
N VAL A 58 -1.43 -6.25 7.84
CA VAL A 58 -0.58 -7.43 7.71
C VAL A 58 -0.34 -8.07 9.08
N GLU A 59 -0.04 -7.28 10.10
CA GLU A 59 0.17 -7.79 11.45
C GLU A 59 -1.10 -8.47 11.99
N ASP A 60 -2.26 -7.86 11.79
CA ASP A 60 -3.53 -8.42 12.24
C ASP A 60 -3.86 -9.74 11.53
N ALA A 61 -3.56 -9.83 10.23
CA ALA A 61 -3.92 -11.00 9.43
C ALA A 61 -2.93 -12.15 9.54
N SER A 62 -1.65 -11.86 9.72
CA SER A 62 -0.58 -12.88 9.65
C SER A 62 0.19 -13.06 10.95
N GLY A 63 0.07 -12.12 11.87
CA GLY A 63 0.88 -12.09 13.09
C GLY A 63 2.33 -11.66 12.85
N GLN A 64 2.67 -11.28 11.63
CA GLN A 64 4.02 -10.87 11.25
C GLN A 64 4.09 -9.36 11.08
N ARG A 65 5.16 -8.76 11.54
CA ARG A 65 5.43 -7.35 11.29
C ARG A 65 6.25 -7.19 10.03
N VAL A 66 5.84 -6.24 9.19
CA VAL A 66 6.62 -5.83 8.02
C VAL A 66 7.04 -4.38 8.20
N ASN A 67 8.23 -4.05 7.73
CA ASN A 67 8.71 -2.66 7.75
C ASN A 67 8.66 -2.11 6.33
N LEU A 68 7.63 -1.32 6.06
CA LEU A 68 7.44 -0.70 4.75
C LEU A 68 7.99 0.72 4.66
N ALA A 69 8.43 1.29 5.79
CA ALA A 69 8.95 2.65 5.85
C ALA A 69 10.48 2.70 5.71
N ASP A 70 11.10 1.66 5.16
CA ASP A 70 12.52 1.59 4.93
C ASP A 70 12.93 2.52 3.79
N GLU A 71 13.85 3.45 4.05
CA GLU A 71 14.31 4.41 3.04
C GLU A 71 14.94 3.72 1.83
N ALA A 72 15.69 2.65 2.03
CA ALA A 72 16.29 1.91 0.92
C ALA A 72 15.22 1.31 0.01
N LEU A 73 14.13 0.85 0.61
CA LEU A 73 12.99 0.30 -0.15
C LEU A 73 12.27 1.40 -0.92
N LEU A 74 12.03 2.55 -0.29
CA LEU A 74 11.30 3.66 -0.90
C LEU A 74 12.11 4.36 -2.00
N ASP A 75 13.44 4.36 -1.87
CA ASP A 75 14.33 4.99 -2.85
C ASP A 75 14.70 4.05 -4.00
N SER A 76 14.35 2.78 -3.93
CA SER A 76 14.68 1.82 -4.98
C SER A 76 13.82 2.03 -6.23
N GLU A 77 14.31 1.56 -7.38
CA GLU A 77 13.54 1.57 -8.61
C GLU A 77 12.31 0.65 -8.51
N GLU A 78 12.36 -0.31 -7.61
CA GLU A 78 11.28 -1.26 -7.35
C GLU A 78 10.44 -0.83 -6.12
N ASN A 79 10.25 0.45 -5.93
CA ASN A 79 9.44 0.97 -4.83
C ASN A 79 8.05 0.32 -4.83
N PRO A 80 7.68 -0.40 -3.75
CA PRO A 80 6.40 -1.12 -3.71
C PRO A 80 5.19 -0.19 -3.72
N PHE A 81 5.38 1.09 -3.44
CA PHE A 81 4.27 2.05 -3.43
C PHE A 81 4.06 2.73 -4.78
N THR A 82 4.69 2.24 -5.85
CA THR A 82 4.44 2.72 -7.20
C THR A 82 3.00 2.44 -7.64
N SER A 83 2.48 1.25 -7.31
CA SER A 83 1.10 0.87 -7.63
C SER A 83 0.61 -0.16 -6.63
N ILE A 84 -0.71 -0.39 -6.60
CA ILE A 84 -1.29 -1.45 -5.77
C ILE A 84 -0.72 -2.81 -6.19
N SER A 85 -0.58 -3.04 -7.48
CA SER A 85 0.01 -4.28 -8.01
C SER A 85 1.43 -4.48 -7.50
N ALA A 86 2.27 -3.45 -7.51
CA ALA A 86 3.64 -3.52 -7.00
C ALA A 86 3.67 -3.81 -5.50
N LEU A 87 2.77 -3.19 -4.74
CA LEU A 87 2.67 -3.43 -3.30
C LEU A 87 2.27 -4.87 -3.00
N CYS A 88 1.27 -5.39 -3.71
CA CYS A 88 0.84 -6.78 -3.54
C CYS A 88 1.96 -7.75 -3.88
N ALA A 89 2.68 -7.53 -4.97
CA ALA A 89 3.80 -8.38 -5.37
C ALA A 89 4.90 -8.40 -4.31
N TYR A 90 5.19 -7.25 -3.73
CA TYR A 90 6.18 -7.17 -2.65
C TYR A 90 5.72 -7.92 -1.41
N LEU A 91 4.48 -7.72 -0.98
CA LEU A 91 3.95 -8.36 0.23
C LEU A 91 3.90 -9.88 0.09
N VAL A 92 3.53 -10.41 -1.08
CA VAL A 92 3.52 -11.86 -1.33
C VAL A 92 4.91 -12.45 -1.11
N ARG A 93 5.97 -11.70 -1.39
CA ARG A 93 7.35 -12.18 -1.23
C ARG A 93 7.82 -12.19 0.22
N VAL A 94 7.28 -11.31 1.08
CA VAL A 94 7.80 -11.10 2.43
C VAL A 94 6.88 -11.61 3.54
N VAL A 95 5.66 -11.95 3.22
CA VAL A 95 4.68 -12.41 4.22
C VAL A 95 4.25 -13.90 3.96
#